data_fff046a2d06c7477f58a1a0dc2e19851
#
_entry.id   fff046a2d06c7477f58a1a0dc2e19851
#
_cell.length_a   1.000
_cell.length_b   1.000
_cell.length_c   1.000
_cell.angle_alpha   90.00
_cell.angle_beta   90.00
_cell.angle_gamma   90.00
#
_symmetry.space_group_name_H-M   'P 1'
#
loop_
_entity.id
_entity.type
_entity.pdbx_description
1 polymer ?
#
loop_
_entity_poly.entity_id
_entity_poly.type
_entity_poly.pdbx_seq_one_letter_code
_entity_poly.pdbx_strand_id
1 'polypeptide(L)'
;MKRKILILGGNIYQKELIIKAKQHGLFVISLDNRPDNQGHLHSDKYYNISTVDYNKVLQIAKEENINAITSAASDVALSTIGYVNDNLNLSGINFLQANLFTDKLKFRNHLKSTKLAPIYFKEVSSVDDIINVLYEFKKTLLIKPVKSSGSKGVKVIDFNDAKEKDKLNSLLQEAKNYSIDNRVLVEEYFHGKNCSAEGYLENGKIQSITFSEKLTTEHPTRVPIQHIVPAPINEKIYNRFCCFIETLFQSVKLYDSIFNLDVIINDIDFNIIEVSPRTGGNCIPDIIKYHSGTDMFEVALNIALGNKISPKKKCGHGFVGVRLLRSDISGKLKDVSYNNHIVSKFKNFVLETMIDYNPGDEIAAFTNGSHRIGHIILKSDKIAHLRNLLNEADNYFRWEINV
;
A
#
# COMPACT_ATOMS: atom_id res chain seq x y z
N MET A 1 31.77 12.10 -5.02
CA MET A 1 31.18 10.73 -5.09
C MET A 1 29.67 10.85 -5.24
N LYS A 2 29.02 9.91 -5.95
CA LYS A 2 27.55 9.87 -6.01
C LYS A 2 26.98 9.53 -4.62
N ARG A 3 25.87 10.20 -4.22
CA ARG A 3 25.12 9.79 -3.02
C ARG A 3 24.56 8.39 -3.22
N LYS A 4 24.62 7.56 -2.18
CA LYS A 4 24.15 6.17 -2.19
C LYS A 4 22.81 6.03 -1.47
N ILE A 5 21.88 5.31 -2.07
CA ILE A 5 20.59 4.99 -1.47
C ILE A 5 20.39 3.48 -1.40
N LEU A 6 19.93 2.98 -0.24
CA LEU A 6 19.51 1.60 -0.05
C LEU A 6 18.00 1.51 -0.19
N ILE A 7 17.50 0.70 -1.12
CA ILE A 7 16.08 0.46 -1.33
C ILE A 7 15.76 -0.97 -0.88
N LEU A 8 14.92 -1.09 0.15
CA LEU A 8 14.46 -2.37 0.67
C LEU A 8 13.32 -2.93 -0.18
N GLY A 9 13.52 -4.15 -0.68
CA GLY A 9 12.71 -4.80 -1.68
C GLY A 9 13.27 -4.62 -3.09
N GLY A 10 13.01 -5.62 -3.94
CA GLY A 10 13.48 -5.66 -5.32
C GLY A 10 12.39 -6.08 -6.31
N ASN A 11 11.15 -6.24 -5.87
CA ASN A 11 10.07 -6.69 -6.74
C ASN A 11 9.50 -5.54 -7.61
N ILE A 12 8.46 -5.86 -8.36
CA ILE A 12 7.77 -4.95 -9.29
C ILE A 12 7.30 -3.62 -8.66
N TYR A 13 7.02 -3.59 -7.34
CA TYR A 13 6.62 -2.38 -6.66
C TYR A 13 7.76 -1.40 -6.36
N GLN A 14 8.99 -1.92 -6.17
CA GLN A 14 10.17 -1.08 -5.94
C GLN A 14 10.87 -0.69 -7.24
N LYS A 15 10.59 -1.39 -8.35
CA LYS A 15 11.23 -1.15 -9.65
C LYS A 15 11.18 0.33 -10.07
N GLU A 16 10.01 0.95 -10.02
CA GLU A 16 9.85 2.35 -10.43
C GLU A 16 10.59 3.33 -9.49
N LEU A 17 10.60 3.06 -8.18
CA LEU A 17 11.39 3.83 -7.23
C LEU A 17 12.91 3.70 -7.50
N ILE A 18 13.38 2.50 -7.82
CA ILE A 18 14.78 2.23 -8.20
C ILE A 18 15.15 3.00 -9.47
N ILE A 19 14.33 2.91 -10.52
CA ILE A 19 14.51 3.64 -11.78
C ILE A 19 14.54 5.16 -11.53
N LYS A 20 13.62 5.67 -10.72
CA LYS A 20 13.56 7.08 -10.35
C LYS A 20 14.83 7.52 -9.61
N ALA A 21 15.31 6.74 -8.66
CA ALA A 21 16.55 7.02 -7.93
C ALA A 21 17.77 7.08 -8.86
N LYS A 22 17.84 6.18 -9.85
CA LYS A 22 18.88 6.20 -10.91
C LYS A 22 18.80 7.48 -11.75
N GLN A 23 17.59 7.91 -12.15
CA GLN A 23 17.37 9.14 -12.91
C GLN A 23 17.82 10.39 -12.13
N HIS A 24 17.75 10.35 -10.80
CA HIS A 24 18.30 11.39 -9.90
C HIS A 24 19.82 11.32 -9.72
N GLY A 25 20.51 10.44 -10.45
CA GLY A 25 21.96 10.30 -10.40
C GLY A 25 22.49 9.61 -9.14
N LEU A 26 21.64 8.97 -8.36
CA LEU A 26 22.03 8.23 -7.16
C LEU A 26 22.71 6.90 -7.53
N PHE A 27 23.59 6.42 -6.67
CA PHE A 27 24.05 5.03 -6.68
C PHE A 27 23.03 4.20 -5.90
N VAL A 28 22.31 3.32 -6.58
CA VAL A 28 21.19 2.57 -6.03
C VAL A 28 21.62 1.16 -5.64
N ILE A 29 21.40 0.84 -4.37
CA ILE A 29 21.59 -0.49 -3.81
C ILE A 29 20.20 -1.05 -3.47
N SER A 30 19.84 -2.21 -4.02
CA SER A 30 18.61 -2.91 -3.66
C SER A 30 18.87 -4.13 -2.79
N LEU A 31 17.93 -4.48 -1.92
CA LEU A 31 18.06 -5.59 -0.99
C LEU A 31 16.75 -6.34 -0.85
N ASP A 32 16.74 -7.63 -1.18
CA ASP A 32 15.59 -8.53 -1.06
C ASP A 32 16.09 -9.97 -0.88
N ASN A 33 15.27 -10.85 -0.31
CA ASN A 33 15.60 -12.27 -0.17
C ASN A 33 15.28 -13.10 -1.43
N ARG A 34 14.87 -12.47 -2.52
CA ARG A 34 14.63 -13.09 -3.83
C ARG A 34 15.58 -12.47 -4.85
N PRO A 35 16.61 -13.21 -5.26
CA PRO A 35 17.65 -12.68 -6.16
C PRO A 35 17.16 -12.43 -7.60
N ASP A 36 16.05 -13.07 -7.99
CA ASP A 36 15.42 -12.99 -9.32
C ASP A 36 14.43 -11.82 -9.47
N ASN A 37 14.27 -11.02 -8.44
CA ASN A 37 13.37 -9.86 -8.48
C ASN A 37 13.79 -8.85 -9.56
N GLN A 38 12.80 -8.43 -10.37
CA GLN A 38 13.00 -7.54 -11.52
C GLN A 38 13.66 -6.20 -11.17
N GLY A 39 13.39 -5.64 -9.99
CA GLY A 39 13.99 -4.37 -9.56
C GLY A 39 15.51 -4.43 -9.42
N HIS A 40 16.07 -5.61 -9.10
CA HIS A 40 17.54 -5.77 -9.00
C HIS A 40 18.26 -5.49 -10.32
N LEU A 41 17.62 -5.76 -11.46
CA LEU A 41 18.19 -5.51 -12.79
C LEU A 41 18.42 -4.00 -13.07
N HIS A 42 17.76 -3.12 -12.33
CA HIS A 42 17.85 -1.66 -12.48
C HIS A 42 18.73 -1.00 -11.42
N SER A 43 19.16 -1.73 -10.37
CA SER A 43 20.06 -1.22 -9.34
C SER A 43 21.55 -1.29 -9.77
N ASP A 44 22.42 -0.49 -9.13
CA ASP A 44 23.88 -0.58 -9.36
C ASP A 44 24.49 -1.76 -8.64
N LYS A 45 23.87 -2.16 -7.52
CA LYS A 45 24.28 -3.29 -6.70
C LYS A 45 23.06 -3.88 -6.00
N TYR A 46 23.06 -5.19 -5.74
CA TYR A 46 22.01 -5.80 -4.93
C TYR A 46 22.58 -6.80 -3.92
N TYR A 47 21.79 -7.04 -2.87
CA TYR A 47 22.09 -8.01 -1.84
C TYR A 47 20.91 -8.96 -1.65
N ASN A 48 21.20 -10.27 -1.61
CA ASN A 48 20.20 -11.31 -1.34
C ASN A 48 20.08 -11.53 0.18
N ILE A 49 19.33 -10.64 0.83
CA ILE A 49 19.11 -10.64 2.29
C ILE A 49 17.66 -10.25 2.56
N SER A 50 17.08 -10.82 3.62
CA SER A 50 15.72 -10.47 4.04
C SER A 50 15.64 -9.02 4.51
N THR A 51 14.65 -8.28 4.01
CA THR A 51 14.36 -6.89 4.39
C THR A 51 14.01 -6.71 5.86
N VAL A 52 13.72 -7.78 6.59
CA VAL A 52 13.39 -7.76 8.03
C VAL A 52 14.57 -8.19 8.92
N ASP A 53 15.73 -8.50 8.35
CA ASP A 53 16.96 -8.77 9.10
C ASP A 53 17.70 -7.46 9.43
N TYR A 54 17.23 -6.79 10.49
CA TYR A 54 17.72 -5.48 10.93
C TYR A 54 19.24 -5.39 11.03
N ASN A 55 19.89 -6.42 11.58
CA ASN A 55 21.32 -6.41 11.84
C ASN A 55 22.14 -6.50 10.56
N LYS A 56 21.77 -7.41 9.66
CA LYS A 56 22.46 -7.53 8.36
C LYS A 56 22.22 -6.32 7.48
N VAL A 57 20.99 -5.76 7.46
CA VAL A 57 20.69 -4.55 6.71
C VAL A 57 21.50 -3.37 7.23
N LEU A 58 21.62 -3.20 8.56
CA LEU A 58 22.45 -2.15 9.17
C LEU A 58 23.92 -2.34 8.84
N GLN A 59 24.43 -3.59 8.88
CA GLN A 59 25.82 -3.90 8.50
C GLN A 59 26.09 -3.46 7.06
N ILE A 60 25.26 -3.84 6.11
CA ILE A 60 25.37 -3.43 4.69
C ILE A 60 25.29 -1.91 4.56
N ALA A 61 24.36 -1.28 5.25
CA ALA A 61 24.20 0.16 5.22
C ALA A 61 25.47 0.90 5.66
N LYS A 62 26.18 0.38 6.69
CA LYS A 62 27.48 0.89 7.16
C LYS A 62 28.60 0.64 6.15
N GLU A 63 28.74 -0.60 5.67
CA GLU A 63 29.79 -0.99 4.70
C GLU A 63 29.69 -0.18 3.41
N GLU A 64 28.46 0.06 2.95
CA GLU A 64 28.21 0.85 1.74
C GLU A 64 28.27 2.36 1.96
N ASN A 65 28.29 2.83 3.20
CA ASN A 65 28.23 4.25 3.55
C ASN A 65 27.03 4.95 2.87
N ILE A 66 25.84 4.44 3.09
CA ILE A 66 24.62 4.98 2.47
C ILE A 66 24.26 6.37 3.01
N ASN A 67 23.60 7.17 2.17
CA ASN A 67 23.11 8.50 2.54
C ASN A 67 21.61 8.51 2.81
N ALA A 68 20.91 7.45 2.42
CA ALA A 68 19.46 7.32 2.58
C ALA A 68 19.03 5.85 2.51
N ILE A 69 17.91 5.52 3.14
CA ILE A 69 17.23 4.23 3.03
C ILE A 69 15.73 4.47 2.87
N THR A 70 15.08 3.69 1.98
CA THR A 70 13.63 3.78 1.77
C THR A 70 13.06 2.50 1.16
N SER A 71 11.74 2.46 0.97
CA SER A 71 11.03 1.40 0.22
C SER A 71 9.76 1.95 -0.41
N ALA A 72 9.17 1.20 -1.33
CA ALA A 72 7.83 1.42 -1.87
C ALA A 72 6.95 0.21 -1.60
N ALA A 73 5.68 0.43 -1.27
CA ALA A 73 4.64 -0.61 -1.12
C ALA A 73 5.00 -1.79 -0.18
N SER A 74 5.92 -1.60 0.78
CA SER A 74 6.38 -2.65 1.69
C SER A 74 6.32 -2.20 3.15
N ASP A 75 5.27 -2.60 3.86
CA ASP A 75 5.10 -2.28 5.29
C ASP A 75 6.09 -3.04 6.17
N VAL A 76 6.43 -4.27 5.77
CA VAL A 76 7.40 -5.10 6.52
C VAL A 76 8.81 -4.50 6.55
N ALA A 77 9.15 -3.66 5.58
CA ALA A 77 10.45 -2.97 5.52
C ALA A 77 10.54 -1.75 6.46
N LEU A 78 9.41 -1.17 6.87
CA LEU A 78 9.38 0.09 7.62
C LEU A 78 10.16 0.04 8.92
N SER A 79 10.01 -1.04 9.71
CA SER A 79 10.73 -1.19 10.97
C SER A 79 12.25 -1.28 10.76
N THR A 80 12.69 -1.93 9.69
CA THR A 80 14.12 -1.99 9.32
C THR A 80 14.63 -0.62 8.88
N ILE A 81 13.85 0.12 8.07
CA ILE A 81 14.17 1.49 7.67
C ILE A 81 14.36 2.37 8.91
N GLY A 82 13.39 2.35 9.83
CA GLY A 82 13.48 3.12 11.07
C GLY A 82 14.68 2.74 11.94
N TYR A 83 14.98 1.44 12.04
CA TYR A 83 16.15 0.95 12.77
C TYR A 83 17.47 1.45 12.18
N VAL A 84 17.61 1.41 10.87
CA VAL A 84 18.82 1.92 10.16
C VAL A 84 18.93 3.44 10.28
N ASN A 85 17.81 4.17 10.11
CA ASN A 85 17.79 5.62 10.25
C ASN A 85 18.27 6.06 11.64
N ASP A 86 17.79 5.42 12.71
CA ASP A 86 18.20 5.73 14.09
C ASP A 86 19.70 5.45 14.31
N ASN A 87 20.23 4.32 13.80
CA ASN A 87 21.62 3.93 14.01
C ASN A 87 22.64 4.75 13.17
N LEU A 88 22.21 5.30 12.05
CA LEU A 88 23.07 6.06 11.12
C LEU A 88 22.74 7.55 11.08
N ASN A 89 21.81 8.01 11.90
CA ASN A 89 21.31 9.39 11.92
C ASN A 89 20.88 9.88 10.53
N LEU A 90 20.12 9.04 9.82
CA LEU A 90 19.57 9.35 8.50
C LEU A 90 18.18 9.98 8.61
N SER A 91 17.76 10.67 7.55
CA SER A 91 16.43 11.28 7.46
C SER A 91 15.32 10.24 7.25
N GLY A 92 14.10 10.58 7.68
CA GLY A 92 12.90 9.76 7.50
C GLY A 92 12.36 9.21 8.81
N ILE A 93 11.56 8.15 8.72
CA ILE A 93 10.90 7.53 9.85
C ILE A 93 11.91 6.88 10.81
N ASN A 94 11.69 7.01 12.13
CA ASN A 94 12.47 6.30 13.16
C ASN A 94 11.82 4.94 13.54
N PHE A 95 12.53 4.15 14.33
CA PHE A 95 12.09 2.80 14.70
C PHE A 95 10.80 2.77 15.51
N LEU A 96 10.63 3.72 16.44
CA LEU A 96 9.42 3.79 17.27
C LEU A 96 8.20 4.16 16.43
N GLN A 97 8.34 5.13 15.52
CA GLN A 97 7.29 5.54 14.59
C GLN A 97 6.93 4.38 13.65
N ALA A 98 7.91 3.70 13.06
CA ALA A 98 7.70 2.56 12.20
C ALA A 98 6.92 1.43 12.91
N ASN A 99 7.31 1.08 14.13
CA ASN A 99 6.64 0.07 14.93
C ASN A 99 5.21 0.47 15.34
N LEU A 100 4.94 1.76 15.49
CA LEU A 100 3.59 2.23 15.78
C LEU A 100 2.66 1.96 14.58
N PHE A 101 3.10 2.30 13.39
CA PHE A 101 2.27 2.16 12.19
C PHE A 101 2.16 0.72 11.67
N THR A 102 3.10 -0.17 12.01
CA THR A 102 3.08 -1.59 11.60
C THR A 102 2.40 -2.53 12.59
N ASP A 103 2.01 -2.07 13.79
CA ASP A 103 1.28 -2.83 14.80
C ASP A 103 -0.10 -2.22 15.01
N LYS A 104 -1.15 -2.90 14.52
CA LYS A 104 -2.54 -2.38 14.57
C LYS A 104 -3.02 -2.08 15.98
N LEU A 105 -2.59 -2.85 16.98
CA LEU A 105 -3.00 -2.61 18.37
C LEU A 105 -2.28 -1.39 18.95
N LYS A 106 -0.99 -1.23 18.70
CA LYS A 106 -0.25 -0.02 19.10
C LYS A 106 -0.85 1.21 18.46
N PHE A 107 -1.16 1.13 17.17
CA PHE A 107 -1.80 2.21 16.42
C PHE A 107 -3.17 2.58 17.02
N ARG A 108 -4.05 1.60 17.28
CA ARG A 108 -5.36 1.85 17.93
C ARG A 108 -5.22 2.46 19.33
N ASN A 109 -4.29 1.95 20.13
CA ASN A 109 -4.03 2.51 21.46
C ASN A 109 -3.51 3.96 21.39
N HIS A 110 -2.66 4.28 20.40
CA HIS A 110 -2.20 5.65 20.17
C HIS A 110 -3.36 6.57 19.78
N LEU A 111 -4.21 6.16 18.83
CA LEU A 111 -5.40 6.93 18.45
C LEU A 111 -6.32 7.18 19.66
N LYS A 112 -6.51 6.18 20.52
CA LYS A 112 -7.31 6.31 21.75
C LYS A 112 -6.69 7.33 22.73
N SER A 113 -5.39 7.25 22.98
CA SER A 113 -4.68 8.15 23.90
C SER A 113 -4.68 9.60 23.42
N THR A 114 -4.64 9.81 22.11
CA THR A 114 -4.69 11.15 21.47
C THR A 114 -6.11 11.63 21.19
N LYS A 115 -7.14 10.87 21.60
CA LYS A 115 -8.56 11.16 21.34
C LYS A 115 -8.92 11.23 19.84
N LEU A 116 -8.16 10.54 19.01
CA LEU A 116 -8.39 10.44 17.57
C LEU A 116 -9.15 9.17 17.16
N ALA A 117 -9.48 8.27 18.10
CA ALA A 117 -10.12 7.00 17.82
C ALA A 117 -11.65 7.11 17.85
N PRO A 118 -12.34 6.95 16.74
CA PRO A 118 -13.80 6.95 16.69
C PRO A 118 -14.41 5.57 16.96
N ILE A 119 -13.63 4.48 16.91
CA ILE A 119 -14.13 3.11 16.97
C ILE A 119 -13.65 2.35 18.20
N TYR A 120 -14.47 1.40 18.62
CA TYR A 120 -14.10 0.45 19.66
C TYR A 120 -13.13 -0.63 19.13
N PHE A 121 -12.20 -1.03 19.98
CA PHE A 121 -11.30 -2.16 19.71
C PHE A 121 -10.85 -2.83 21.02
N LYS A 122 -10.54 -4.13 20.94
CA LYS A 122 -10.03 -4.91 22.08
C LYS A 122 -9.14 -6.06 21.56
N GLU A 123 -8.02 -6.28 22.22
CA GLU A 123 -7.23 -7.50 22.03
C GLU A 123 -7.95 -8.68 22.67
N VAL A 124 -7.99 -9.81 21.95
CA VAL A 124 -8.67 -11.05 22.41
C VAL A 124 -7.73 -12.24 22.29
N SER A 125 -7.78 -13.14 23.27
CA SER A 125 -6.93 -14.33 23.31
C SER A 125 -7.73 -15.64 23.31
N SER A 126 -9.00 -15.56 23.67
CA SER A 126 -9.93 -16.68 23.81
C SER A 126 -11.27 -16.44 23.12
N VAL A 127 -12.03 -17.50 22.92
CA VAL A 127 -13.42 -17.42 22.43
C VAL A 127 -14.30 -16.68 23.42
N ASP A 128 -14.09 -16.88 24.71
CA ASP A 128 -14.88 -16.20 25.74
C ASP A 128 -14.63 -14.68 25.74
N ASP A 129 -13.41 -14.21 25.41
CA ASP A 129 -13.15 -12.79 25.21
C ASP A 129 -14.00 -12.23 24.06
N ILE A 130 -14.09 -12.96 22.93
CA ILE A 130 -14.89 -12.54 21.77
C ILE A 130 -16.37 -12.48 22.14
N ILE A 131 -16.87 -13.50 22.84
CA ILE A 131 -18.27 -13.57 23.29
C ILE A 131 -18.59 -12.38 24.21
N ASN A 132 -17.72 -12.10 25.17
CA ASN A 132 -17.90 -10.96 26.07
C ASN A 132 -18.00 -9.64 25.32
N VAL A 133 -17.15 -9.43 24.30
CA VAL A 133 -17.17 -8.23 23.45
C VAL A 133 -18.46 -8.16 22.63
N LEU A 134 -18.93 -9.28 22.07
CA LEU A 134 -20.20 -9.33 21.32
C LEU A 134 -21.40 -8.98 22.20
N TYR A 135 -21.44 -9.47 23.45
CA TYR A 135 -22.50 -9.12 24.42
C TYR A 135 -22.43 -7.67 24.90
N GLU A 136 -21.22 -7.13 25.08
CA GLU A 136 -20.99 -5.75 25.50
C GLU A 136 -21.49 -4.75 24.45
N PHE A 137 -21.15 -4.98 23.15
CA PHE A 137 -21.39 -4.01 22.09
C PHE A 137 -22.68 -4.24 21.30
N LYS A 138 -23.12 -5.51 21.13
CA LYS A 138 -24.29 -5.89 20.32
C LYS A 138 -24.28 -5.30 18.91
N LYS A 139 -23.07 -5.16 18.33
CA LYS A 139 -22.82 -4.61 17.00
C LYS A 139 -22.10 -5.63 16.12
N THR A 140 -22.04 -5.35 14.85
CA THR A 140 -21.13 -6.04 13.92
C THR A 140 -19.69 -5.66 14.23
N LEU A 141 -18.82 -6.65 14.33
CA LEU A 141 -17.40 -6.50 14.65
C LEU A 141 -16.52 -7.14 13.58
N LEU A 142 -15.26 -6.77 13.58
CA LEU A 142 -14.20 -7.43 12.81
C LEU A 142 -13.26 -8.16 13.76
N ILE A 143 -12.95 -9.42 13.46
CA ILE A 143 -11.82 -10.14 14.03
C ILE A 143 -10.67 -10.10 13.03
N LYS A 144 -9.46 -9.75 13.48
CA LYS A 144 -8.29 -9.60 12.59
C LYS A 144 -6.96 -9.82 13.30
N PRO A 145 -5.91 -10.27 12.58
CA PRO A 145 -4.55 -10.32 13.09
C PRO A 145 -4.02 -8.94 13.47
N VAL A 146 -3.25 -8.84 14.56
CA VAL A 146 -2.59 -7.57 14.93
C VAL A 146 -1.49 -7.21 13.94
N LYS A 147 -0.64 -8.16 13.57
CA LYS A 147 0.47 -7.99 12.61
C LYS A 147 0.26 -8.86 11.38
N SER A 148 -0.34 -8.33 10.36
CA SER A 148 -0.60 -8.98 9.07
C SER A 148 -0.80 -7.92 8.00
N SER A 149 -0.67 -8.30 6.73
CA SER A 149 -0.92 -7.46 5.56
C SER A 149 -1.90 -8.14 4.58
N GLY A 150 -2.53 -7.35 3.71
CA GLY A 150 -3.36 -7.86 2.63
C GLY A 150 -4.68 -8.49 3.08
N SER A 151 -5.29 -8.01 4.15
CA SER A 151 -6.60 -8.45 4.70
C SER A 151 -6.68 -9.94 5.04
N LYS A 152 -5.56 -10.66 5.17
CA LYS A 152 -5.52 -12.07 5.54
C LYS A 152 -6.01 -12.26 6.97
N GLY A 153 -6.86 -13.27 7.18
CA GLY A 153 -7.43 -13.58 8.49
C GLY A 153 -8.42 -12.53 9.04
N VAL A 154 -8.93 -11.62 8.20
CA VAL A 154 -9.94 -10.63 8.59
C VAL A 154 -11.33 -11.18 8.30
N LYS A 155 -12.18 -11.27 9.33
CA LYS A 155 -13.56 -11.77 9.24
C LYS A 155 -14.53 -10.85 9.95
N VAL A 156 -15.75 -10.82 9.45
CA VAL A 156 -16.87 -10.15 10.08
C VAL A 156 -17.58 -11.13 11.03
N ILE A 157 -17.90 -10.67 12.23
CA ILE A 157 -18.71 -11.38 13.22
C ILE A 157 -19.83 -10.47 13.72
N ASP A 158 -20.93 -11.05 14.13
CA ASP A 158 -22.05 -10.31 14.70
C ASP A 158 -22.55 -10.94 16.00
N PHE A 159 -23.53 -10.30 16.64
CA PHE A 159 -24.06 -10.74 17.93
C PHE A 159 -24.62 -12.18 17.91
N ASN A 160 -25.17 -12.66 16.78
CA ASN A 160 -25.72 -14.00 16.67
C ASN A 160 -24.61 -15.07 16.76
N ASP A 161 -23.42 -14.75 16.31
CA ASP A 161 -22.25 -15.63 16.38
C ASP A 161 -21.84 -15.96 17.82
N ALA A 162 -22.26 -15.18 18.82
CA ALA A 162 -21.95 -15.44 20.24
C ALA A 162 -22.40 -16.83 20.72
N LYS A 163 -23.34 -17.45 20.03
CA LYS A 163 -23.84 -18.81 20.30
C LYS A 163 -23.07 -19.91 19.57
N GLU A 164 -22.22 -19.54 18.61
CA GLU A 164 -21.51 -20.45 17.71
C GLU A 164 -20.02 -20.58 18.11
N LYS A 165 -19.78 -21.20 19.30
CA LYS A 165 -18.41 -21.28 19.87
C LYS A 165 -17.38 -21.92 18.92
N ASP A 166 -17.75 -22.98 18.19
CA ASP A 166 -16.86 -23.66 17.26
C ASP A 166 -16.48 -22.77 16.08
N LYS A 167 -17.43 -22.00 15.55
CA LYS A 167 -17.17 -21.01 14.49
C LYS A 167 -16.22 -19.92 15.01
N LEU A 168 -16.50 -19.35 16.17
CA LEU A 168 -15.65 -18.33 16.76
C LEU A 168 -14.23 -18.85 17.04
N ASN A 169 -14.09 -20.11 17.49
CA ASN A 169 -12.79 -20.72 17.68
C ASN A 169 -12.01 -20.88 16.36
N SER A 170 -12.70 -21.35 15.30
CA SER A 170 -12.10 -21.46 13.97
C SER A 170 -11.58 -20.09 13.47
N LEU A 171 -12.40 -19.04 13.61
CA LEU A 171 -12.04 -17.67 13.20
C LEU A 171 -10.86 -17.10 14.03
N LEU A 172 -10.86 -17.37 15.35
CA LEU A 172 -9.76 -16.96 16.22
C LEU A 172 -8.44 -17.65 15.82
N GLN A 173 -8.46 -18.96 15.55
CA GLN A 173 -7.28 -19.70 15.12
C GLN A 173 -6.80 -19.23 13.74
N GLU A 174 -7.71 -19.00 12.80
CA GLU A 174 -7.36 -18.44 11.49
C GLU A 174 -6.66 -17.10 11.65
N ALA A 175 -7.22 -16.18 12.46
CA ALA A 175 -6.61 -14.88 12.71
C ALA A 175 -5.23 -15.00 13.40
N LYS A 176 -5.08 -15.90 14.38
CA LYS A 176 -3.78 -16.18 15.02
C LYS A 176 -2.73 -16.67 14.03
N ASN A 177 -3.09 -17.61 13.15
CA ASN A 177 -2.18 -18.18 12.15
C ASN A 177 -1.67 -17.15 11.14
N TYR A 178 -2.46 -16.09 10.85
CA TYR A 178 -2.04 -14.99 9.99
C TYR A 178 -1.33 -13.86 10.74
N SER A 179 -1.28 -13.89 12.08
CA SER A 179 -0.57 -12.89 12.88
C SER A 179 0.87 -13.34 13.16
N ILE A 180 1.85 -12.49 12.83
CA ILE A 180 3.28 -12.79 13.05
C ILE A 180 3.58 -13.10 14.54
N ASP A 181 2.82 -12.49 15.45
CA ASP A 181 2.96 -12.62 16.89
C ASP A 181 1.77 -13.33 17.58
N ASN A 182 0.94 -14.03 16.80
CA ASN A 182 -0.25 -14.75 17.25
C ASN A 182 -1.30 -13.90 18.00
N ARG A 183 -1.20 -12.56 17.92
CA ARG A 183 -2.12 -11.64 18.57
C ARG A 183 -3.29 -11.31 17.67
N VAL A 184 -4.49 -11.20 18.26
CA VAL A 184 -5.75 -10.97 17.55
C VAL A 184 -6.46 -9.75 18.14
N LEU A 185 -7.00 -8.93 17.25
CA LEU A 185 -7.76 -7.73 17.54
C LEU A 185 -9.21 -7.92 17.09
N VAL A 186 -10.15 -7.54 17.94
CA VAL A 186 -11.54 -7.32 17.59
C VAL A 186 -11.80 -5.82 17.55
N GLU A 187 -12.45 -5.32 16.51
CA GLU A 187 -12.82 -3.91 16.41
C GLU A 187 -14.23 -3.73 15.81
N GLU A 188 -14.83 -2.58 16.06
CA GLU A 188 -16.13 -2.22 15.50
C GLU A 188 -16.07 -2.19 13.97
N TYR A 189 -17.05 -2.81 13.30
CA TYR A 189 -17.20 -2.75 11.85
C TYR A 189 -17.70 -1.37 11.43
N PHE A 190 -16.95 -0.68 10.62
CA PHE A 190 -17.34 0.62 10.09
C PHE A 190 -17.90 0.45 8.66
N HIS A 191 -19.14 0.91 8.46
CA HIS A 191 -19.82 0.83 7.16
C HIS A 191 -19.43 2.01 6.27
N GLY A 192 -19.01 1.72 5.03
CA GLY A 192 -18.65 2.74 4.06
C GLY A 192 -17.96 2.18 2.83
N LYS A 193 -17.46 3.06 1.99
CA LYS A 193 -16.69 2.71 0.79
C LYS A 193 -15.22 2.57 1.14
N ASN A 194 -14.58 1.52 0.63
CA ASN A 194 -13.14 1.36 0.73
C ASN A 194 -12.43 2.35 -0.21
N CYS A 195 -11.58 3.17 0.36
CA CYS A 195 -10.73 4.10 -0.36
C CYS A 195 -9.28 3.91 0.08
N SER A 196 -8.34 4.36 -0.74
CA SER A 196 -6.99 4.65 -0.29
C SER A 196 -6.78 6.17 -0.34
N ALA A 197 -5.91 6.71 0.50
CA ALA A 197 -5.46 8.08 0.40
C ALA A 197 -3.94 8.10 0.40
N GLU A 198 -3.33 8.79 -0.56
CA GLU A 198 -1.89 8.95 -0.62
C GLU A 198 -1.52 10.43 -0.72
N GLY A 199 -0.47 10.81 0.00
CA GLY A 199 -0.04 12.18 0.06
C GLY A 199 1.28 12.33 0.79
N TYR A 200 1.64 13.58 1.11
CA TYR A 200 2.82 13.85 1.90
C TYR A 200 2.65 15.11 2.76
N LEU A 201 3.41 15.11 3.87
CA LEU A 201 3.56 16.26 4.75
C LEU A 201 4.96 16.86 4.58
N GLU A 202 5.04 18.17 4.73
CA GLU A 202 6.27 18.92 4.93
C GLU A 202 6.05 19.90 6.10
N ASN A 203 6.97 19.89 7.06
CA ASN A 203 6.85 20.67 8.31
C ASN A 203 5.51 20.41 9.06
N GLY A 204 5.03 19.17 9.05
CA GLY A 204 3.81 18.74 9.73
C GLY A 204 2.50 19.20 9.07
N LYS A 205 2.56 19.72 7.84
CA LYS A 205 1.41 20.16 7.06
C LYS A 205 1.27 19.37 5.78
N ILE A 206 0.05 18.98 5.44
CA ILE A 206 -0.26 18.32 4.19
C ILE A 206 0.02 19.27 3.02
N GLN A 207 0.89 18.86 2.10
CA GLN A 207 1.19 19.56 0.87
C GLN A 207 0.39 19.03 -0.32
N SER A 208 0.11 17.74 -0.30
CA SER A 208 -0.71 17.05 -1.30
C SER A 208 -1.38 15.84 -0.68
N ILE A 209 -2.62 15.59 -1.05
CA ILE A 209 -3.35 14.36 -0.74
C ILE A 209 -4.33 14.05 -1.86
N THR A 210 -4.36 12.79 -2.26
CA THR A 210 -5.27 12.28 -3.29
C THR A 210 -5.96 11.03 -2.77
N PHE A 211 -7.28 11.01 -2.82
CA PHE A 211 -8.08 9.82 -2.52
C PHE A 211 -8.30 9.00 -3.78
N SER A 212 -8.17 7.70 -3.67
CA SER A 212 -8.50 6.77 -4.74
C SER A 212 -9.67 5.86 -4.35
N GLU A 213 -10.61 5.72 -5.28
CA GLU A 213 -11.62 4.67 -5.22
C GLU A 213 -10.96 3.33 -5.58
N LYS A 214 -11.28 2.28 -4.82
CA LYS A 214 -10.64 0.97 -4.93
C LYS A 214 -11.68 -0.10 -5.29
N LEU A 215 -11.39 -0.90 -6.34
CA LEU A 215 -12.09 -2.13 -6.65
C LEU A 215 -11.19 -3.32 -6.33
N THR A 216 -11.73 -4.32 -5.66
CA THR A 216 -11.00 -5.54 -5.27
C THR A 216 -11.58 -6.77 -5.97
N THR A 217 -10.80 -7.85 -5.99
CA THR A 217 -11.35 -9.18 -6.27
C THR A 217 -12.43 -9.53 -5.25
N GLU A 218 -13.26 -10.52 -5.59
CA GLU A 218 -14.27 -11.05 -4.67
C GLU A 218 -13.63 -11.77 -3.46
N HIS A 219 -14.45 -12.03 -2.46
CA HIS A 219 -14.06 -12.86 -1.34
C HIS A 219 -13.60 -14.25 -1.82
N PRO A 220 -12.56 -14.89 -1.24
CA PRO A 220 -11.89 -14.51 0.02
C PRO A 220 -10.68 -13.55 -0.14
N THR A 221 -10.14 -13.37 -1.32
CA THR A 221 -8.82 -12.72 -1.52
C THR A 221 -8.85 -11.20 -1.34
N ARG A 222 -9.90 -10.50 -1.82
CA ARG A 222 -10.09 -9.03 -1.74
C ARG A 222 -8.83 -8.22 -2.13
N VAL A 223 -8.11 -8.68 -3.14
CA VAL A 223 -6.92 -8.00 -3.66
C VAL A 223 -7.34 -6.83 -4.55
N PRO A 224 -6.77 -5.62 -4.37
CA PRO A 224 -7.05 -4.50 -5.28
C PRO A 224 -6.67 -4.82 -6.72
N ILE A 225 -7.61 -4.57 -7.65
CA ILE A 225 -7.44 -4.78 -9.09
C ILE A 225 -7.60 -3.51 -9.90
N GLN A 226 -8.11 -2.45 -9.26
CA GLN A 226 -8.35 -1.17 -9.91
C GLN A 226 -8.31 -0.05 -8.88
N HIS A 227 -7.75 1.09 -9.30
CA HIS A 227 -7.87 2.35 -8.58
C HIS A 227 -8.29 3.46 -9.53
N ILE A 228 -9.08 4.43 -9.04
CA ILE A 228 -9.48 5.65 -9.76
C ILE A 228 -9.23 6.86 -8.87
N VAL A 229 -8.57 7.87 -9.40
CA VAL A 229 -8.35 9.16 -8.76
C VAL A 229 -8.96 10.31 -9.59
N PRO A 230 -9.48 11.37 -8.93
CA PRO A 230 -9.76 11.44 -7.52
C PRO A 230 -11.04 10.67 -7.16
N ALA A 231 -11.08 10.06 -5.97
CA ALA A 231 -12.35 9.56 -5.44
C ALA A 231 -13.26 10.73 -5.05
N PRO A 232 -14.59 10.63 -5.27
CA PRO A 232 -15.53 11.67 -4.89
C PRO A 232 -15.72 11.67 -3.36
N ILE A 233 -15.03 12.59 -2.69
CA ILE A 233 -15.13 12.81 -1.24
C ILE A 233 -15.76 14.18 -1.01
N ASN A 234 -16.75 14.28 -0.11
CA ASN A 234 -17.33 15.59 0.21
C ASN A 234 -16.31 16.46 0.98
N GLU A 235 -16.40 17.76 0.77
CA GLU A 235 -15.45 18.75 1.30
C GLU A 235 -15.33 18.72 2.83
N LYS A 236 -16.44 18.49 3.54
CA LYS A 236 -16.45 18.41 5.00
C LYS A 236 -15.63 17.22 5.51
N ILE A 237 -15.79 16.05 4.89
CA ILE A 237 -15.00 14.85 5.21
C ILE A 237 -13.54 15.07 4.85
N TYR A 238 -13.26 15.64 3.67
CA TYR A 238 -11.92 15.95 3.23
C TYR A 238 -11.16 16.83 4.24
N ASN A 239 -11.77 17.94 4.67
CA ASN A 239 -11.15 18.87 5.61
C ASN A 239 -10.92 18.24 6.99
N ARG A 240 -11.88 17.47 7.49
CA ARG A 240 -11.72 16.71 8.76
C ARG A 240 -10.62 15.67 8.66
N PHE A 241 -10.54 14.98 7.53
CA PHE A 241 -9.50 13.99 7.27
C PHE A 241 -8.10 14.63 7.25
N CYS A 242 -7.93 15.75 6.55
CA CYS A 242 -6.67 16.48 6.53
C CYS A 242 -6.24 16.90 7.94
N CYS A 243 -7.14 17.47 8.73
CA CYS A 243 -6.88 17.85 10.12
C CYS A 243 -6.49 16.64 10.97
N PHE A 244 -7.20 15.51 10.80
CA PHE A 244 -6.88 14.25 11.48
C PHE A 244 -5.47 13.77 11.16
N ILE A 245 -5.08 13.74 9.88
CA ILE A 245 -3.75 13.27 9.46
C ILE A 245 -2.64 14.19 9.98
N GLU A 246 -2.80 15.52 9.86
CA GLU A 246 -1.82 16.46 10.43
C GLU A 246 -1.64 16.23 11.94
N THR A 247 -2.75 16.11 12.68
CA THR A 247 -2.72 15.87 14.13
C THR A 247 -2.07 14.54 14.47
N LEU A 248 -2.38 13.47 13.73
CA LEU A 248 -1.78 12.15 13.93
C LEU A 248 -0.26 12.20 13.74
N PHE A 249 0.20 12.75 12.63
CA PHE A 249 1.63 12.80 12.33
C PHE A 249 2.40 13.74 13.27
N GLN A 250 1.80 14.85 13.71
CA GLN A 250 2.34 15.73 14.74
C GLN A 250 2.46 15.01 16.09
N SER A 251 1.45 14.21 16.47
CA SER A 251 1.44 13.49 17.75
C SER A 251 2.58 12.47 17.88
N VAL A 252 3.09 11.98 16.76
CA VAL A 252 4.25 11.06 16.70
C VAL A 252 5.54 11.77 16.31
N LYS A 253 5.52 13.11 16.15
CA LYS A 253 6.68 13.94 15.75
C LYS A 253 7.30 13.53 14.42
N LEU A 254 6.48 13.12 13.45
CA LEU A 254 6.88 12.80 12.09
C LEU A 254 6.38 13.92 11.16
N TYR A 255 7.19 14.95 10.99
CA TYR A 255 6.78 16.20 10.33
C TYR A 255 6.95 16.16 8.80
N ASP A 256 7.93 15.43 8.32
CA ASP A 256 8.19 15.24 6.89
C ASP A 256 8.02 13.77 6.54
N SER A 257 6.95 13.44 5.85
CA SER A 257 6.62 12.06 5.52
C SER A 257 5.74 11.98 4.30
N ILE A 258 5.99 10.98 3.50
CA ILE A 258 4.98 10.44 2.60
C ILE A 258 4.06 9.52 3.39
N PHE A 259 2.82 9.37 2.95
CA PHE A 259 1.89 8.41 3.55
C PHE A 259 0.97 7.79 2.52
N ASN A 260 0.68 6.52 2.71
CA ASN A 260 -0.40 5.79 2.07
C ASN A 260 -1.31 5.22 3.15
N LEU A 261 -2.60 5.30 2.96
CA LEU A 261 -3.62 4.94 3.95
C LEU A 261 -4.69 4.08 3.31
N ASP A 262 -5.14 3.07 4.05
CA ASP A 262 -6.42 2.43 3.79
C ASP A 262 -7.47 3.02 4.73
N VAL A 263 -8.59 3.48 4.15
CA VAL A 263 -9.65 4.19 4.85
C VAL A 263 -11.02 3.73 4.36
N ILE A 264 -11.98 3.61 5.28
CA ILE A 264 -13.40 3.46 4.94
C ILE A 264 -14.07 4.80 5.16
N ILE A 265 -14.81 5.27 4.15
CA ILE A 265 -15.46 6.58 4.16
C ILE A 265 -16.95 6.41 3.87
N ASN A 266 -17.79 7.09 4.61
CA ASN A 266 -19.22 7.28 4.30
C ASN A 266 -19.55 8.77 4.24
N ASP A 267 -20.83 9.12 4.07
CA ASP A 267 -21.27 10.50 3.91
C ASP A 267 -21.12 11.34 5.19
N ILE A 268 -20.91 10.72 6.35
CA ILE A 268 -20.87 11.35 7.67
C ILE A 268 -19.46 11.37 8.25
N ASP A 269 -18.70 10.25 8.09
CA ASP A 269 -17.46 10.02 8.81
C ASP A 269 -16.50 9.11 8.03
N PHE A 270 -15.31 8.90 8.58
CA PHE A 270 -14.30 7.98 8.06
C PHE A 270 -13.66 7.17 9.18
N ASN A 271 -13.14 6.00 8.84
CA ASN A 271 -12.33 5.17 9.72
C ASN A 271 -11.02 4.78 9.03
N ILE A 272 -9.90 5.12 9.66
CA ILE A 272 -8.58 4.72 9.19
C ILE A 272 -8.35 3.24 9.54
N ILE A 273 -8.11 2.42 8.53
CA ILE A 273 -7.79 0.99 8.69
C ILE A 273 -6.31 0.84 9.02
N GLU A 274 -5.45 1.48 8.22
CA GLU A 274 -4.01 1.35 8.27
C GLU A 274 -3.34 2.64 7.75
N VAL A 275 -2.20 2.98 8.34
CA VAL A 275 -1.33 4.09 7.92
C VAL A 275 0.04 3.53 7.62
N SER A 276 0.56 3.84 6.45
CA SER A 276 1.89 3.41 6.01
C SER A 276 2.71 4.61 5.58
N PRO A 277 3.76 4.98 6.32
CA PRO A 277 4.67 6.09 5.95
C PRO A 277 5.59 5.72 4.77
N ARG A 278 4.98 5.39 3.64
CA ARG A 278 5.63 5.00 2.38
C ARG A 278 4.66 5.20 1.22
N THR A 279 5.14 5.12 -0.03
CA THR A 279 4.29 5.14 -1.22
C THR A 279 3.38 3.91 -1.31
N GLY A 280 2.23 4.07 -1.91
CA GLY A 280 1.33 2.96 -2.24
C GLY A 280 1.92 2.00 -3.27
N GLY A 281 1.25 0.86 -3.41
CA GLY A 281 1.46 -0.10 -4.51
C GLY A 281 0.42 0.06 -5.61
N ASN A 282 0.36 -0.95 -6.50
CA ASN A 282 -0.70 -1.07 -7.51
C ASN A 282 -0.86 0.19 -8.39
N CYS A 283 0.26 0.84 -8.74
CA CYS A 283 0.33 2.07 -9.56
C CYS A 283 -0.42 3.28 -8.98
N ILE A 284 -0.67 3.34 -7.67
CA ILE A 284 -1.26 4.52 -7.04
C ILE A 284 -0.37 5.76 -7.24
N PRO A 285 0.97 5.72 -7.02
CA PRO A 285 1.85 6.85 -7.33
C PRO A 285 1.76 7.33 -8.77
N ASP A 286 1.62 6.39 -9.73
CA ASP A 286 1.57 6.68 -11.16
C ASP A 286 0.28 7.41 -11.54
N ILE A 287 -0.88 6.92 -11.08
CA ILE A 287 -2.15 7.59 -11.38
C ILE A 287 -2.25 8.95 -10.67
N ILE A 288 -1.65 9.13 -9.50
CA ILE A 288 -1.54 10.45 -8.82
C ILE A 288 -0.70 11.39 -9.67
N LYS A 289 0.44 10.94 -10.19
CA LYS A 289 1.30 11.71 -11.07
C LYS A 289 0.58 12.17 -12.33
N TYR A 290 -0.18 11.29 -12.98
CA TYR A 290 -0.98 11.65 -14.15
C TYR A 290 -2.14 12.60 -13.81
N HIS A 291 -2.77 12.44 -12.64
CA HIS A 291 -3.89 13.27 -12.21
C HIS A 291 -3.45 14.67 -11.75
N SER A 292 -2.47 14.78 -10.86
CA SER A 292 -2.09 16.03 -10.17
C SER A 292 -0.72 16.58 -10.57
N GLY A 293 0.08 15.80 -11.30
CA GLY A 293 1.49 16.13 -11.60
C GLY A 293 2.45 15.87 -10.45
N THR A 294 1.97 15.43 -9.29
CA THR A 294 2.83 15.13 -8.12
C THR A 294 3.48 13.76 -8.29
N ASP A 295 4.80 13.71 -8.44
CA ASP A 295 5.56 12.46 -8.50
C ASP A 295 5.90 11.97 -7.10
N MET A 296 5.14 10.98 -6.61
CA MET A 296 5.25 10.49 -5.23
C MET A 296 6.57 9.74 -4.98
N PHE A 297 7.19 9.16 -6.01
CA PHE A 297 8.52 8.56 -5.87
C PHE A 297 9.61 9.62 -5.72
N GLU A 298 9.49 10.77 -6.42
CA GLU A 298 10.38 11.92 -6.23
C GLU A 298 10.26 12.48 -4.81
N VAL A 299 9.04 12.60 -4.29
CA VAL A 299 8.78 13.02 -2.91
C VAL A 299 9.43 12.06 -1.92
N ALA A 300 9.24 10.74 -2.08
CA ALA A 300 9.82 9.72 -1.21
C ALA A 300 11.36 9.78 -1.18
N LEU A 301 11.99 9.96 -2.33
CA LEU A 301 13.44 10.10 -2.43
C LEU A 301 13.94 11.37 -1.73
N ASN A 302 13.27 12.51 -1.90
CA ASN A 302 13.66 13.76 -1.25
C ASN A 302 13.54 13.66 0.27
N ILE A 303 12.46 13.07 0.81
CA ILE A 303 12.31 12.83 2.26
C ILE A 303 13.45 11.94 2.77
N ALA A 304 13.72 10.81 2.11
CA ALA A 304 14.79 9.90 2.54
C ALA A 304 16.17 10.53 2.48
N LEU A 305 16.41 11.46 1.56
CA LEU A 305 17.67 12.19 1.41
C LEU A 305 17.78 13.43 2.30
N GLY A 306 16.73 13.80 3.04
CA GLY A 306 16.66 15.03 3.84
C GLY A 306 16.66 16.31 2.99
N ASN A 307 16.22 16.21 1.74
CA ASN A 307 16.11 17.36 0.84
C ASN A 307 14.76 18.06 1.00
N LYS A 308 14.71 19.36 0.66
CA LYS A 308 13.43 20.06 0.50
C LYS A 308 12.62 19.43 -0.64
N ILE A 309 11.32 19.32 -0.42
CA ILE A 309 10.39 18.82 -1.41
C ILE A 309 9.94 20.00 -2.27
N SER A 310 10.18 19.90 -3.58
CA SER A 310 9.74 20.92 -4.54
C SER A 310 8.99 20.24 -5.68
N PRO A 311 7.77 19.75 -5.44
CA PRO A 311 7.02 19.06 -6.49
C PRO A 311 6.66 20.04 -7.60
N LYS A 312 6.99 19.68 -8.84
CA LYS A 312 6.56 20.42 -10.02
C LYS A 312 5.06 20.16 -10.21
N LYS A 313 4.22 21.11 -9.82
CA LYS A 313 2.80 21.08 -10.17
C LYS A 313 2.66 21.22 -11.68
N LYS A 314 2.24 20.16 -12.35
CA LYS A 314 1.75 20.21 -13.74
C LYS A 314 0.22 20.13 -13.68
N CYS A 315 -0.46 20.76 -14.63
CA CYS A 315 -1.88 20.51 -14.85
C CYS A 315 -2.02 19.02 -15.22
N GLY A 316 -2.72 18.28 -14.40
CA GLY A 316 -3.00 16.87 -14.62
C GLY A 316 -4.26 16.65 -15.45
N HIS A 317 -4.65 15.41 -15.60
CA HIS A 317 -5.90 15.01 -16.26
C HIS A 317 -7.07 15.01 -15.25
N GLY A 318 -8.32 14.99 -15.71
CA GLY A 318 -9.51 14.95 -14.87
C GLY A 318 -9.54 13.70 -13.98
N PHE A 319 -10.16 12.61 -14.44
CA PHE A 319 -10.11 11.32 -13.76
C PHE A 319 -9.05 10.42 -14.42
N VAL A 320 -8.25 9.78 -13.59
CA VAL A 320 -7.23 8.79 -14.02
C VAL A 320 -7.48 7.49 -13.26
N GLY A 321 -7.41 6.38 -13.96
CA GLY A 321 -7.58 5.07 -13.34
C GLY A 321 -6.60 4.05 -13.87
N VAL A 322 -6.27 3.09 -13.02
CA VAL A 322 -5.45 1.92 -13.38
C VAL A 322 -6.27 0.65 -13.27
N ARG A 323 -6.09 -0.25 -14.22
CA ARG A 323 -6.51 -1.65 -14.17
C ARG A 323 -5.28 -2.53 -14.13
N LEU A 324 -5.20 -3.41 -13.12
CA LEU A 324 -4.16 -4.43 -13.03
C LEU A 324 -4.58 -5.63 -13.88
N LEU A 325 -3.72 -5.99 -14.83
CA LEU A 325 -3.89 -7.16 -15.69
C LEU A 325 -3.41 -8.40 -14.94
N ARG A 326 -4.21 -9.47 -14.99
CA ARG A 326 -3.98 -10.63 -14.14
C ARG A 326 -4.44 -11.92 -14.81
N SER A 327 -3.91 -13.05 -14.34
CA SER A 327 -4.37 -14.39 -14.70
C SER A 327 -4.95 -15.11 -13.48
N ASP A 328 -5.98 -15.90 -13.69
CA ASP A 328 -6.56 -16.77 -12.66
C ASP A 328 -5.81 -18.11 -12.54
N ILE A 329 -4.89 -18.40 -13.48
CA ILE A 329 -4.07 -19.62 -13.51
C ILE A 329 -2.59 -19.29 -13.45
N SER A 330 -1.80 -20.16 -12.82
CA SER A 330 -0.33 -20.13 -12.88
C SER A 330 0.17 -20.91 -14.09
N GLY A 331 1.35 -20.55 -14.59
CA GLY A 331 2.00 -21.27 -15.68
C GLY A 331 3.00 -20.39 -16.43
N LYS A 332 3.52 -20.92 -17.54
CA LYS A 332 4.50 -20.22 -18.35
C LYS A 332 3.83 -19.35 -19.39
N LEU A 333 4.15 -18.04 -19.39
CA LEU A 333 3.63 -17.12 -20.39
C LEU A 333 4.19 -17.48 -21.77
N LYS A 334 3.31 -17.84 -22.71
CA LYS A 334 3.73 -18.26 -24.05
C LYS A 334 3.77 -17.09 -25.03
N ASP A 335 2.75 -16.26 -25.00
CA ASP A 335 2.62 -15.10 -25.88
C ASP A 335 1.79 -13.98 -25.25
N VAL A 336 2.07 -12.76 -25.65
CA VAL A 336 1.29 -11.57 -25.31
C VAL A 336 1.12 -10.73 -26.57
N SER A 337 -0.12 -10.42 -26.92
CA SER A 337 -0.44 -9.60 -28.08
C SER A 337 -1.51 -8.56 -27.75
N TYR A 338 -1.58 -7.51 -28.57
CA TYR A 338 -2.59 -6.48 -28.44
C TYR A 338 -3.91 -6.90 -29.11
N ASN A 339 -5.03 -6.59 -28.47
CA ASN A 339 -6.35 -6.66 -29.11
C ASN A 339 -6.61 -5.38 -29.91
N ASN A 340 -6.32 -5.40 -31.20
CA ASN A 340 -6.37 -4.22 -32.06
C ASN A 340 -7.71 -3.48 -32.05
N HIS A 341 -8.83 -4.18 -31.84
CA HIS A 341 -10.15 -3.55 -31.73
C HIS A 341 -10.24 -2.67 -30.48
N ILE A 342 -9.82 -3.21 -29.31
CA ILE A 342 -9.82 -2.48 -28.04
C ILE A 342 -8.77 -1.37 -28.04
N VAL A 343 -7.58 -1.63 -28.60
CA VAL A 343 -6.52 -0.62 -28.76
C VAL A 343 -7.03 0.60 -29.53
N SER A 344 -7.72 0.37 -30.65
CA SER A 344 -8.30 1.45 -31.45
C SER A 344 -9.35 2.25 -30.70
N LYS A 345 -10.22 1.58 -29.94
CA LYS A 345 -11.24 2.19 -29.09
C LYS A 345 -10.63 3.06 -27.99
N PHE A 346 -9.51 2.63 -27.41
CA PHE A 346 -8.87 3.25 -26.25
C PHE A 346 -7.84 4.33 -26.62
N LYS A 347 -7.49 4.49 -27.88
CA LYS A 347 -6.38 5.32 -28.38
C LYS A 347 -6.24 6.70 -27.71
N ASN A 348 -7.36 7.39 -27.46
CA ASN A 348 -7.36 8.73 -26.87
C ASN A 348 -7.40 8.76 -25.34
N PHE A 349 -7.55 7.60 -24.71
CA PHE A 349 -7.76 7.47 -23.27
C PHE A 349 -6.59 6.82 -22.56
N VAL A 350 -5.73 6.07 -23.26
CA VAL A 350 -4.56 5.41 -22.70
C VAL A 350 -3.49 6.44 -22.38
N LEU A 351 -2.99 6.42 -21.14
CA LEU A 351 -1.82 7.15 -20.70
C LEU A 351 -0.59 6.26 -20.65
N GLU A 352 -0.77 5.00 -20.22
CA GLU A 352 0.30 4.03 -20.09
C GLU A 352 -0.22 2.60 -20.19
N THR A 353 0.60 1.73 -20.76
CA THR A 353 0.40 0.28 -20.69
C THR A 353 1.74 -0.39 -20.42
N MET A 354 1.74 -1.41 -19.57
CA MET A 354 2.93 -2.19 -19.26
C MET A 354 2.58 -3.66 -19.10
N ILE A 355 3.42 -4.52 -19.66
CA ILE A 355 3.48 -5.93 -19.34
C ILE A 355 4.77 -6.16 -18.56
N ASP A 356 4.65 -6.77 -17.39
CA ASP A 356 5.76 -6.95 -16.44
C ASP A 356 6.60 -8.22 -16.74
N TYR A 357 6.14 -9.07 -17.65
CA TYR A 357 6.73 -10.37 -18.00
C TYR A 357 6.98 -10.51 -19.49
N ASN A 358 7.97 -11.29 -19.85
CA ASN A 358 8.28 -11.67 -21.23
C ASN A 358 7.73 -13.08 -21.54
N PRO A 359 7.50 -13.42 -22.83
CA PRO A 359 7.28 -14.82 -23.21
C PRO A 359 8.40 -15.71 -22.67
N GLY A 360 8.00 -16.79 -22.01
CA GLY A 360 8.91 -17.72 -21.34
C GLY A 360 8.99 -17.56 -19.81
N ASP A 361 8.53 -16.45 -19.25
CA ASP A 361 8.53 -16.24 -17.81
C ASP A 361 7.40 -17.02 -17.10
N GLU A 362 7.65 -17.43 -15.86
CA GLU A 362 6.64 -18.03 -14.99
C GLU A 362 5.76 -16.93 -14.39
N ILE A 363 4.45 -17.09 -14.50
CA ILE A 363 3.45 -16.23 -13.88
C ILE A 363 2.64 -16.98 -12.84
N ALA A 364 2.26 -16.30 -11.78
CA ALA A 364 1.43 -16.85 -10.72
C ALA A 364 -0.03 -16.44 -10.89
N ALA A 365 -0.95 -17.32 -10.50
CA ALA A 365 -2.35 -16.97 -10.34
C ALA A 365 -2.49 -15.77 -9.38
N PHE A 366 -3.41 -14.86 -9.68
CA PHE A 366 -3.54 -13.60 -8.98
C PHE A 366 -4.14 -13.76 -7.59
N THR A 367 -3.30 -13.84 -6.57
CA THR A 367 -3.68 -13.90 -5.15
C THR A 367 -3.16 -12.74 -4.31
N ASN A 368 -2.31 -11.90 -4.90
CA ASN A 368 -1.88 -10.61 -4.35
C ASN A 368 -1.47 -9.68 -5.50
N GLY A 369 -1.34 -8.38 -5.23
CA GLY A 369 -1.08 -7.38 -6.29
C GLY A 369 0.27 -7.52 -7.00
N SER A 370 1.27 -8.20 -6.42
CA SER A 370 2.55 -8.47 -7.08
C SER A 370 2.49 -9.60 -8.12
N HIS A 371 1.36 -10.34 -8.18
CA HIS A 371 1.10 -11.35 -9.22
C HIS A 371 0.40 -10.75 -10.45
N ARG A 372 0.35 -9.43 -10.59
CA ARG A 372 -0.14 -8.81 -11.81
C ARG A 372 0.76 -9.18 -12.99
N ILE A 373 0.18 -9.36 -14.16
CA ILE A 373 0.93 -9.56 -15.41
C ILE A 373 1.37 -8.22 -15.98
N GLY A 374 0.63 -7.17 -15.67
CA GLY A 374 0.88 -5.83 -16.14
C GLY A 374 -0.20 -4.86 -15.66
N HIS A 375 -0.29 -3.71 -16.31
CA HIS A 375 -1.32 -2.73 -16.02
C HIS A 375 -1.65 -1.87 -17.24
N ILE A 376 -2.81 -1.23 -17.18
CA ILE A 376 -3.21 -0.16 -18.09
C ILE A 376 -3.70 1.04 -17.31
N ILE A 377 -3.18 2.23 -17.62
CA ILE A 377 -3.61 3.50 -17.04
C ILE A 377 -4.39 4.28 -18.07
N LEU A 378 -5.61 4.66 -17.71
CA LEU A 378 -6.57 5.34 -18.56
C LEU A 378 -6.99 6.68 -17.94
N LYS A 379 -7.41 7.63 -18.80
CA LYS A 379 -7.95 8.92 -18.38
C LYS A 379 -9.34 9.17 -18.99
N SER A 380 -10.12 10.00 -18.29
CA SER A 380 -11.37 10.57 -18.85
C SER A 380 -11.78 11.81 -18.05
N ASP A 381 -12.52 12.72 -18.67
CA ASP A 381 -13.12 13.87 -18.00
C ASP A 381 -14.39 13.50 -17.22
N LYS A 382 -14.91 12.28 -17.41
CA LYS A 382 -16.11 11.76 -16.74
C LYS A 382 -15.81 10.43 -16.06
N ILE A 383 -16.03 10.36 -14.73
CA ILE A 383 -15.77 9.14 -13.94
C ILE A 383 -16.57 7.92 -14.42
N ALA A 384 -17.84 8.12 -14.82
CA ALA A 384 -18.67 7.02 -15.33
C ALA A 384 -18.08 6.43 -16.63
N HIS A 385 -17.58 7.28 -17.53
CA HIS A 385 -16.91 6.83 -18.74
C HIS A 385 -15.61 6.09 -18.42
N LEU A 386 -14.79 6.61 -17.50
CA LEU A 386 -13.56 5.95 -17.08
C LEU A 386 -13.83 4.56 -16.49
N ARG A 387 -14.87 4.41 -15.65
CA ARG A 387 -15.26 3.09 -15.11
C ARG A 387 -15.61 2.09 -16.23
N ASN A 388 -16.35 2.53 -17.24
CA ASN A 388 -16.68 1.66 -18.39
C ASN A 388 -15.41 1.23 -19.15
N LEU A 389 -14.48 2.15 -19.41
CA LEU A 389 -13.21 1.83 -20.06
C LEU A 389 -12.39 0.83 -19.23
N LEU A 390 -12.29 1.04 -17.90
CA LEU A 390 -11.54 0.15 -17.01
C LEU A 390 -12.17 -1.25 -16.92
N ASN A 391 -13.49 -1.38 -17.01
CA ASN A 391 -14.15 -2.69 -17.03
C ASN A 391 -13.84 -3.48 -18.31
N GLU A 392 -13.58 -2.80 -19.42
CA GLU A 392 -13.19 -3.43 -20.69
C GLU A 392 -11.67 -3.63 -20.81
N ALA A 393 -10.87 -3.02 -19.93
CA ALA A 393 -9.41 -2.99 -20.04
C ALA A 393 -8.75 -4.36 -19.92
N ASP A 394 -9.40 -5.33 -19.27
CA ASP A 394 -8.91 -6.71 -19.20
C ASP A 394 -8.79 -7.36 -20.60
N ASN A 395 -9.50 -6.83 -21.60
CA ASN A 395 -9.47 -7.28 -22.98
C ASN A 395 -8.46 -6.53 -23.88
N TYR A 396 -7.68 -5.58 -23.31
CA TYR A 396 -6.73 -4.78 -24.09
C TYR A 396 -5.56 -5.60 -24.63
N PHE A 397 -5.12 -6.59 -23.83
CA PHE A 397 -4.15 -7.60 -24.22
C PHE A 397 -4.79 -8.99 -24.31
N ARG A 398 -4.19 -9.83 -25.10
CA ARG A 398 -4.43 -11.27 -25.14
C ARG A 398 -3.15 -11.96 -24.74
N TRP A 399 -3.23 -12.95 -23.88
CA TRP A 399 -2.09 -13.79 -23.50
C TRP A 399 -2.45 -15.27 -23.52
N GLU A 400 -1.46 -16.07 -23.80
CA GLU A 400 -1.56 -17.53 -23.78
C GLU A 400 -0.61 -18.06 -22.68
N ILE A 401 -1.12 -18.95 -21.84
CA ILE A 401 -0.39 -19.51 -20.71
C ILE A 401 -0.40 -21.03 -20.87
N ASN A 402 0.78 -21.62 -20.83
CA ASN A 402 0.96 -23.06 -20.74
C ASN A 402 0.96 -23.45 -19.24
N VAL A 403 0.03 -24.30 -18.85
CA VAL A 403 -0.11 -24.86 -17.49
C VAL A 403 0.84 -26.04 -17.30
#